data_84a783d442caa301768ae2040d4bb123
#
_entry.id   84a783d442caa301768ae2040d4bb123
#
_cell.length_a   1.000
_cell.length_b   1.000
_cell.length_c   1.000
_cell.angle_alpha   90.00
_cell.angle_beta   90.00
_cell.angle_gamma   90.00
#
_symmetry.space_group_name_H-M   'P 1'
#
loop_
_entity.id
_entity.type
_entity.pdbx_description
1 polymer ?
#
loop_
_entity_poly.entity_id
_entity_poly.type
_entity_poly.pdbx_seq_one_letter_code
_entity_poly.pdbx_strand_id
1 'polypeptide(L)'
;MERRGIPVISLVAGVFRIALRSYRVASSRLVIVDDYFFPIYPVKKRPGVTIVQVWHACGAFKRFGRATLEAEWGADQIFLKWVPIHSNYDLTLVSSASIAPIYAEAFGQSTETISAAFGIPRTDVLLPSPRRDAAERAVRERLGLRDGRTTILYAPTFRGADLKEAVAPELLDIAALHRALGSEYRLILRLHSFVKSAMRIPPEVGDFVVDASAEPDANEVLLAGDILVSDYSSIIFEYALLNRPMAFLAPDLAAYERERGFFFDYRTGVPGPVMEETEQLARWIQAKQFDLQRVRAFAAASFDVMDGRATERFVSDVALPALRGEPIRIPPAATRQ
;
A
#
# COMPACT_ATOMS: atom_id res chain seq x y z
N MET A 1 20.14 -11.77 35.21
CA MET A 1 18.96 -10.90 34.87
C MET A 1 19.40 -9.44 34.99
N GLU A 2 19.98 -8.89 33.95
CA GLU A 2 20.36 -7.48 33.89
C GLU A 2 19.13 -6.66 33.48
N ARG A 3 18.67 -5.81 34.39
CA ARG A 3 17.64 -4.78 34.08
C ARG A 3 18.28 -3.78 33.13
N ARG A 4 17.99 -3.88 31.84
CA ARG A 4 18.28 -2.81 30.88
C ARG A 4 17.39 -1.61 31.24
N GLY A 5 17.94 -0.66 31.98
CA GLY A 5 17.28 0.60 32.26
C GLY A 5 17.06 1.34 30.96
N ILE A 6 15.81 1.67 30.65
CA ILE A 6 15.46 2.58 29.53
C ILE A 6 16.03 3.94 29.92
N PRO A 7 16.92 4.54 29.11
CA PRO A 7 17.52 5.84 29.47
C PRO A 7 16.42 6.89 29.63
N VAL A 8 16.39 7.57 30.77
CA VAL A 8 15.39 8.61 31.09
C VAL A 8 15.29 9.67 30.02
N ILE A 9 16.38 10.00 29.34
CA ILE A 9 16.46 10.95 28.23
C ILE A 9 15.56 10.49 27.04
N SER A 10 15.45 9.19 26.74
CA SER A 10 14.59 8.69 25.67
C SER A 10 13.11 8.78 26.02
N LEU A 11 12.77 8.63 27.30
CA LEU A 11 11.39 8.77 27.80
C LEU A 11 10.91 10.22 27.72
N VAL A 12 11.72 11.17 28.17
CA VAL A 12 11.41 12.62 28.12
C VAL A 12 11.27 13.09 26.68
N ALA A 13 12.16 12.69 25.78
CA ALA A 13 12.06 13.00 24.36
C ALA A 13 10.81 12.36 23.70
N GLY A 14 10.41 11.18 24.15
CA GLY A 14 9.17 10.51 23.71
C GLY A 14 7.92 11.29 24.13
N VAL A 15 7.83 11.65 25.41
CA VAL A 15 6.71 12.43 25.95
C VAL A 15 6.61 13.81 25.28
N PHE A 16 7.74 14.50 25.10
CA PHE A 16 7.77 15.80 24.41
C PHE A 16 7.27 15.70 22.96
N ARG A 17 7.68 14.65 22.22
CA ARG A 17 7.18 14.41 20.86
C ARG A 17 5.67 14.15 20.83
N ILE A 18 5.15 13.37 21.77
CA ILE A 18 3.70 13.12 21.89
C ILE A 18 2.97 14.42 22.19
N ALA A 19 3.42 15.20 23.17
CA ALA A 19 2.83 16.49 23.53
C ALA A 19 2.83 17.47 22.34
N LEU A 20 3.95 17.58 21.61
CA LEU A 20 4.05 18.43 20.43
C LEU A 20 3.11 17.98 19.29
N ARG A 21 3.01 16.67 19.05
CA ARG A 21 2.07 16.12 18.06
C ARG A 21 0.63 16.40 18.46
N SER A 22 0.27 16.17 19.72
CA SER A 22 -1.07 16.44 20.24
C SER A 22 -1.42 17.93 20.14
N TYR A 23 -0.47 18.83 20.47
CA TYR A 23 -0.64 20.26 20.30
C TYR A 23 -0.88 20.66 18.83
N ARG A 24 -0.09 20.11 17.91
CA ARG A 24 -0.27 20.37 16.47
C ARG A 24 -1.63 19.90 15.97
N VAL A 25 -2.09 18.72 16.37
CA VAL A 25 -3.44 18.24 16.06
C VAL A 25 -4.50 19.19 16.63
N ALA A 26 -4.38 19.55 17.91
CA ALA A 26 -5.33 20.42 18.58
C ALA A 26 -5.39 21.84 18.00
N SER A 27 -4.31 22.35 17.41
CA SER A 27 -4.23 23.68 16.81
C SER A 27 -4.56 23.70 15.30
N SER A 28 -4.64 22.52 14.64
CA SER A 28 -4.93 22.42 13.20
C SER A 28 -6.43 22.55 12.92
N ARG A 29 -6.79 22.99 11.71
CA ARG A 29 -8.14 22.92 11.16
C ARG A 29 -8.35 21.68 10.30
N LEU A 30 -7.29 21.19 9.67
CA LEU A 30 -7.26 19.97 8.86
C LEU A 30 -6.13 19.07 9.35
N VAL A 31 -6.46 17.81 9.61
CA VAL A 31 -5.51 16.73 9.92
C VAL A 31 -5.72 15.63 8.89
N ILE A 32 -4.67 15.27 8.16
CA ILE A 32 -4.68 14.16 7.21
C ILE A 32 -3.81 13.07 7.80
N VAL A 33 -4.35 11.85 7.86
CA VAL A 33 -3.65 10.67 8.36
C VAL A 33 -3.74 9.54 7.32
N ASP A 34 -2.66 8.77 7.20
CA ASP A 34 -2.53 7.67 6.24
C ASP A 34 -2.32 6.30 6.91
N ASP A 35 -2.26 6.29 8.24
CA ASP A 35 -2.04 5.10 9.06
C ASP A 35 -2.68 5.28 10.43
N TYR A 36 -2.39 4.37 11.37
CA TYR A 36 -2.74 4.52 12.78
C TYR A 36 -2.06 5.75 13.36
N PHE A 37 -2.86 6.66 13.91
CA PHE A 37 -2.34 7.88 14.54
C PHE A 37 -2.91 8.06 15.94
N PHE A 38 -2.31 7.41 16.93
CA PHE A 38 -2.77 7.34 18.31
C PHE A 38 -3.11 8.70 18.97
N PRO A 39 -2.42 9.81 18.68
CA PRO A 39 -2.74 11.09 19.32
C PRO A 39 -4.17 11.61 19.14
N ILE A 40 -4.90 11.13 18.12
CA ILE A 40 -6.28 11.58 17.86
C ILE A 40 -7.35 10.68 18.48
N TYR A 41 -7.02 9.45 18.88
CA TYR A 41 -8.03 8.49 19.31
C TYR A 41 -8.57 8.73 20.72
N PRO A 42 -7.73 8.98 21.76
CA PRO A 42 -8.20 9.11 23.14
C PRO A 42 -8.76 10.48 23.48
N VAL A 43 -8.76 11.41 22.53
CA VAL A 43 -9.12 12.81 22.79
C VAL A 43 -10.47 13.18 22.18
N LYS A 44 -11.20 14.06 22.83
CA LYS A 44 -12.40 14.66 22.23
C LYS A 44 -11.95 15.69 21.17
N LYS A 45 -12.36 15.47 19.93
CA LYS A 45 -12.08 16.38 18.81
C LYS A 45 -12.65 17.78 19.09
N ARG A 46 -11.83 18.82 18.90
CA ARG A 46 -12.26 20.21 19.00
C ARG A 46 -13.22 20.56 17.85
N PRO A 47 -14.28 21.36 18.08
CA PRO A 47 -15.12 21.86 17.00
C PRO A 47 -14.30 22.63 15.94
N GLY A 48 -14.64 22.45 14.67
CA GLY A 48 -13.95 23.09 13.54
C GLY A 48 -12.63 22.44 13.12
N VAL A 49 -12.29 21.25 13.66
CA VAL A 49 -11.20 20.40 13.15
C VAL A 49 -11.80 19.34 12.24
N THR A 50 -11.28 19.23 11.04
CA THR A 50 -11.59 18.14 10.11
C THR A 50 -10.44 17.13 10.11
N ILE A 51 -10.75 15.85 10.33
CA ILE A 51 -9.77 14.76 10.33
C ILE A 51 -10.12 13.79 9.20
N VAL A 52 -9.18 13.61 8.27
CA VAL A 52 -9.36 12.76 7.09
C VAL A 52 -8.38 11.59 7.15
N GLN A 53 -8.90 10.38 7.04
CA GLN A 53 -8.11 9.18 6.84
C GLN A 53 -8.00 8.89 5.33
N VAL A 54 -6.80 8.92 4.78
CA VAL A 54 -6.53 8.60 3.37
C VAL A 54 -6.01 7.17 3.18
N TRP A 55 -5.64 6.51 4.28
CA TRP A 55 -5.06 5.18 4.34
C TRP A 55 -3.87 4.98 3.38
N HIS A 56 -3.25 3.80 3.44
CA HIS A 56 -2.06 3.47 2.66
C HIS A 56 -2.26 2.27 1.72
N ALA A 57 -3.49 1.77 1.57
CA ALA A 57 -3.87 0.71 0.63
C ALA A 57 -5.12 1.11 -0.15
N CYS A 58 -5.19 0.85 -1.45
CA CYS A 58 -6.34 1.18 -2.27
C CYS A 58 -7.48 0.18 -2.14
N GLY A 59 -7.18 -1.10 -1.94
CA GLY A 59 -8.17 -2.15 -1.78
C GLY A 59 -8.27 -2.68 -0.35
N ALA A 60 -9.11 -3.69 -0.16
CA ALA A 60 -9.20 -4.49 1.05
C ALA A 60 -8.67 -5.90 0.76
N PHE A 61 -7.39 -6.11 0.93
CA PHE A 61 -6.72 -7.37 0.59
C PHE A 61 -6.61 -8.30 1.80
N LYS A 62 -5.72 -7.95 2.71
CA LYS A 62 -5.53 -8.64 4.00
C LYS A 62 -6.49 -8.06 5.05
N ARG A 63 -6.83 -8.84 6.05
CA ARG A 63 -7.58 -8.34 7.20
C ARG A 63 -6.77 -7.29 7.96
N PHE A 64 -7.41 -6.23 8.39
CA PHE A 64 -6.81 -5.11 9.12
C PHE A 64 -7.79 -4.49 10.11
N GLY A 65 -7.30 -3.58 10.95
CA GLY A 65 -8.12 -2.88 11.93
C GLY A 65 -8.82 -3.84 12.90
N ARG A 66 -10.09 -3.59 13.18
CA ARG A 66 -10.89 -4.40 14.10
C ARG A 66 -11.17 -5.83 13.60
N ALA A 67 -11.09 -6.06 12.29
CA ALA A 67 -11.24 -7.40 11.72
C ALA A 67 -10.10 -8.38 12.11
N THR A 68 -9.08 -7.88 12.81
CA THR A 68 -7.94 -8.68 13.31
C THR A 68 -7.98 -8.92 14.82
N LEU A 69 -9.03 -8.48 15.52
CA LEU A 69 -9.10 -8.54 16.98
C LEU A 69 -9.17 -9.95 17.55
N GLU A 70 -9.64 -10.91 16.78
CA GLU A 70 -9.71 -12.31 17.16
C GLU A 70 -8.44 -13.10 16.82
N ALA A 71 -7.51 -12.48 16.08
CA ALA A 71 -6.24 -13.08 15.73
C ALA A 71 -5.24 -12.96 16.89
N GLU A 72 -4.36 -13.96 17.06
CA GLU A 72 -3.32 -13.96 18.12
C GLU A 72 -2.40 -12.72 18.06
N TRP A 73 -2.23 -12.15 16.87
CA TRP A 73 -1.43 -10.95 16.60
C TRP A 73 -2.27 -9.65 16.61
N GLY A 74 -3.57 -9.74 16.86
CA GLY A 74 -4.49 -8.60 16.93
C GLY A 74 -4.20 -7.69 18.14
N ALA A 75 -4.76 -6.47 18.10
CA ALA A 75 -4.64 -5.55 19.22
C ALA A 75 -5.41 -6.07 20.44
N ASP A 76 -4.83 -5.86 21.65
CA ASP A 76 -5.46 -6.23 22.91
C ASP A 76 -6.84 -5.56 23.03
N GLN A 77 -7.88 -6.36 23.25
CA GLN A 77 -9.27 -5.88 23.42
C GLN A 77 -9.42 -4.94 24.62
N ILE A 78 -8.63 -5.13 25.68
CA ILE A 78 -8.62 -4.24 26.85
C ILE A 78 -8.08 -2.87 26.45
N PHE A 79 -7.00 -2.85 25.67
CA PHE A 79 -6.42 -1.60 25.16
C PHE A 79 -7.42 -0.84 24.29
N LEU A 80 -8.19 -1.53 23.45
CA LEU A 80 -9.18 -0.90 22.56
C LEU A 80 -10.39 -0.32 23.27
N LYS A 81 -10.71 -0.79 24.48
CA LYS A 81 -11.75 -0.15 25.33
C LYS A 81 -11.32 1.25 25.78
N TRP A 82 -10.03 1.45 26.00
CA TRP A 82 -9.48 2.72 26.46
C TRP A 82 -9.01 3.62 25.31
N VAL A 83 -8.58 3.02 24.19
CA VAL A 83 -8.11 3.73 23.00
C VAL A 83 -8.93 3.28 21.80
N PRO A 84 -10.02 4.01 21.48
CA PRO A 84 -10.88 3.67 20.35
C PRO A 84 -10.16 3.97 19.05
N ILE A 85 -9.30 3.04 18.58
CA ILE A 85 -8.58 3.17 17.32
C ILE A 85 -9.54 3.47 16.18
N HIS A 86 -9.08 4.26 15.21
CA HIS A 86 -9.86 4.74 14.07
C HIS A 86 -11.06 5.65 14.43
N SER A 87 -11.11 6.19 15.65
CA SER A 87 -12.11 7.18 16.02
C SER A 87 -11.77 8.58 15.48
N ASN A 88 -12.74 9.49 15.55
CA ASN A 88 -12.60 10.92 15.24
C ASN A 88 -12.38 11.29 13.76
N TYR A 89 -12.45 10.35 12.80
CA TYR A 89 -12.42 10.70 11.40
C TYR A 89 -13.75 11.33 10.94
N ASP A 90 -13.67 12.41 10.18
CA ASP A 90 -14.82 13.02 9.51
C ASP A 90 -15.03 12.42 8.12
N LEU A 91 -13.95 11.94 7.51
CA LEU A 91 -13.94 11.34 6.20
C LEU A 91 -12.85 10.28 6.12
N THR A 92 -13.19 9.13 5.57
CA THR A 92 -12.24 8.09 5.17
C THR A 92 -12.34 7.89 3.66
N LEU A 93 -11.22 8.02 2.94
CA LEU A 93 -11.17 7.77 1.51
C LEU A 93 -10.97 6.29 1.23
N VAL A 94 -11.76 5.76 0.29
CA VAL A 94 -11.61 4.41 -0.25
C VAL A 94 -11.64 4.45 -1.76
N SER A 95 -11.07 3.43 -2.41
CA SER A 95 -10.97 3.39 -3.88
C SER A 95 -12.29 3.03 -4.57
N SER A 96 -13.18 2.28 -3.88
CA SER A 96 -14.46 1.81 -4.43
C SER A 96 -15.52 1.75 -3.34
N ALA A 97 -16.76 2.05 -3.70
CA ALA A 97 -17.92 1.88 -2.81
C ALA A 97 -18.13 0.43 -2.38
N SER A 98 -17.69 -0.54 -3.19
CA SER A 98 -17.80 -1.97 -2.86
C SER A 98 -16.97 -2.38 -1.64
N ILE A 99 -15.87 -1.68 -1.33
CA ILE A 99 -15.05 -1.96 -0.14
C ILE A 99 -15.39 -1.07 1.07
N ALA A 100 -16.26 -0.08 0.91
CA ALA A 100 -16.67 0.81 2.01
C ALA A 100 -17.23 0.03 3.23
N PRO A 101 -18.08 -1.02 3.07
CA PRO A 101 -18.53 -1.83 4.20
C PRO A 101 -17.38 -2.53 4.96
N ILE A 102 -16.35 -3.01 4.23
CA ILE A 102 -15.18 -3.66 4.83
C ILE A 102 -14.39 -2.65 5.68
N TYR A 103 -14.19 -1.43 5.17
CA TYR A 103 -13.53 -0.36 5.91
C TYR A 103 -14.38 0.10 7.11
N ALA A 104 -15.70 0.16 6.96
CA ALA A 104 -16.61 0.49 8.06
C ALA A 104 -16.48 -0.51 9.21
N GLU A 105 -16.46 -1.80 8.92
CA GLU A 105 -16.23 -2.86 9.89
C GLU A 105 -14.82 -2.77 10.51
N ALA A 106 -13.78 -2.71 9.66
CA ALA A 106 -12.38 -2.67 10.09
C ALA A 106 -12.06 -1.45 10.96
N PHE A 107 -12.67 -0.31 10.71
CA PHE A 107 -12.47 0.92 11.49
C PHE A 107 -13.52 1.14 12.57
N GLY A 108 -14.59 0.36 12.57
CA GLY A 108 -15.72 0.56 13.50
C GLY A 108 -16.42 1.90 13.26
N GLN A 109 -16.59 2.27 12.01
CA GLN A 109 -17.19 3.54 11.58
C GLN A 109 -18.53 3.32 10.85
N SER A 110 -19.33 4.40 10.74
CA SER A 110 -20.46 4.44 9.82
C SER A 110 -19.98 4.53 8.38
N THR A 111 -20.65 3.84 7.45
CA THR A 111 -20.41 3.97 6.01
C THR A 111 -20.61 5.40 5.50
N GLU A 112 -21.36 6.24 6.21
CA GLU A 112 -21.58 7.65 5.87
C GLU A 112 -20.31 8.49 5.94
N THR A 113 -19.32 8.08 6.74
CA THR A 113 -18.02 8.75 6.85
C THR A 113 -16.99 8.21 5.85
N ILE A 114 -17.37 7.23 5.01
CA ILE A 114 -16.47 6.57 4.07
C ILE A 114 -16.91 6.90 2.64
N SER A 115 -15.99 7.40 1.84
CA SER A 115 -16.33 7.84 0.48
C SER A 115 -15.32 7.38 -0.56
N ALA A 116 -15.84 6.83 -1.66
CA ALA A 116 -15.09 6.51 -2.87
C ALA A 116 -15.18 7.64 -3.93
N ALA A 117 -16.04 8.63 -3.72
CA ALA A 117 -16.36 9.65 -4.74
C ALA A 117 -15.19 10.58 -5.10
N PHE A 118 -14.19 10.67 -4.22
CA PHE A 118 -13.00 11.48 -4.47
C PHE A 118 -11.98 10.79 -5.36
N GLY A 119 -11.98 9.46 -5.42
CA GLY A 119 -10.83 8.67 -5.84
C GLY A 119 -9.70 8.73 -4.79
N ILE A 120 -8.54 8.17 -5.13
CA ILE A 120 -7.38 8.10 -4.23
C ILE A 120 -6.27 9.03 -4.74
N PRO A 121 -5.95 10.14 -4.05
CA PRO A 121 -5.00 11.16 -4.55
C PRO A 121 -3.65 10.62 -4.99
N ARG A 122 -3.07 9.66 -4.25
CA ARG A 122 -1.74 9.11 -4.57
C ARG A 122 -1.72 8.29 -5.86
N THR A 123 -2.89 7.87 -6.40
CA THR A 123 -2.95 7.11 -7.65
C THR A 123 -2.98 8.00 -8.90
N ASP A 124 -3.14 9.31 -8.78
CA ASP A 124 -3.19 10.22 -9.93
C ASP A 124 -1.96 10.09 -10.83
N VAL A 125 -0.78 9.86 -10.25
CA VAL A 125 0.48 9.70 -11.01
C VAL A 125 0.53 8.43 -11.85
N LEU A 126 -0.30 7.43 -11.54
CA LEU A 126 -0.36 6.15 -12.26
C LEU A 126 -1.30 6.20 -13.46
N LEU A 127 -2.17 7.20 -13.54
CA LEU A 127 -3.16 7.32 -14.60
C LEU A 127 -2.60 8.08 -15.82
N PRO A 128 -3.08 7.80 -17.04
CA PRO A 128 -2.55 8.38 -18.27
C PRO A 128 -2.52 9.91 -18.24
N SER A 129 -1.33 10.48 -18.29
CA SER A 129 -1.12 11.92 -18.28
C SER A 129 0.33 12.27 -18.66
N PRO A 130 0.61 13.50 -19.16
CA PRO A 130 1.99 13.95 -19.37
C PRO A 130 2.86 13.89 -18.10
N ARG A 131 2.25 14.05 -16.91
CA ARG A 131 2.92 13.92 -15.62
C ARG A 131 3.37 12.48 -15.35
N ARG A 132 2.51 11.50 -15.64
CA ARG A 132 2.87 10.09 -15.54
C ARG A 132 4.07 9.75 -16.43
N ASP A 133 4.02 10.16 -17.71
CA ASP A 133 5.08 9.85 -18.67
C ASP A 133 6.41 10.51 -18.27
N ALA A 134 6.37 11.71 -17.71
CA ALA A 134 7.55 12.37 -17.17
C ALA A 134 8.11 11.64 -15.93
N ALA A 135 7.23 11.20 -15.02
CA ALA A 135 7.63 10.45 -13.83
C ALA A 135 8.23 9.09 -14.21
N GLU A 136 7.63 8.37 -15.17
CA GLU A 136 8.16 7.10 -15.67
C GLU A 136 9.58 7.26 -16.25
N ARG A 137 9.79 8.26 -17.11
CA ARG A 137 11.13 8.55 -17.66
C ARG A 137 12.14 8.88 -16.55
N ALA A 138 11.75 9.72 -15.60
CA ALA A 138 12.62 10.13 -14.50
C ALA A 138 13.04 8.97 -13.60
N VAL A 139 12.10 8.08 -13.21
CA VAL A 139 12.43 6.93 -12.38
C VAL A 139 13.28 5.90 -13.12
N ARG A 140 12.98 5.62 -14.40
CA ARG A 140 13.82 4.74 -15.23
C ARG A 140 15.24 5.29 -15.36
N GLU A 141 15.40 6.60 -15.50
CA GLU A 141 16.70 7.25 -15.54
C GLU A 141 17.47 7.12 -14.23
N ARG A 142 16.83 7.43 -13.09
CA ARG A 142 17.43 7.28 -11.75
C ARG A 142 17.90 5.86 -11.46
N LEU A 143 17.11 4.87 -11.91
CA LEU A 143 17.41 3.44 -11.74
C LEU A 143 18.37 2.87 -12.80
N GLY A 144 18.85 3.68 -13.74
CA GLY A 144 19.79 3.25 -14.80
C GLY A 144 19.18 2.27 -15.80
N LEU A 145 17.87 2.30 -16.02
CA LEU A 145 17.12 1.38 -16.91
C LEU A 145 17.07 1.94 -18.35
N ARG A 146 18.22 2.05 -18.99
CA ARG A 146 18.34 2.69 -20.32
C ARG A 146 18.74 1.71 -21.44
N ASP A 147 18.94 0.44 -21.14
CA ASP A 147 19.43 -0.60 -22.05
C ASP A 147 18.36 -1.26 -22.91
N GLY A 148 17.09 -0.87 -22.73
CA GLY A 148 15.96 -1.38 -23.53
C GLY A 148 15.45 -2.75 -23.08
N ARG A 149 16.03 -3.37 -22.05
CA ARG A 149 15.51 -4.63 -21.49
C ARG A 149 14.16 -4.39 -20.79
N THR A 150 13.28 -5.38 -20.89
CA THR A 150 12.00 -5.40 -20.17
C THR A 150 12.24 -5.52 -18.65
N THR A 151 11.50 -4.77 -17.86
CA THR A 151 11.71 -4.74 -16.41
C THR A 151 10.67 -5.57 -15.66
N ILE A 152 11.14 -6.43 -14.77
CA ILE A 152 10.33 -7.19 -13.80
C ILE A 152 10.44 -6.47 -12.46
N LEU A 153 9.34 -5.99 -11.92
CA LEU A 153 9.29 -5.40 -10.59
C LEU A 153 8.90 -6.48 -9.57
N TYR A 154 9.84 -6.85 -8.70
CA TYR A 154 9.58 -7.76 -7.59
C TYR A 154 9.32 -6.96 -6.32
N ALA A 155 8.08 -6.97 -5.85
CA ALA A 155 7.62 -6.23 -4.67
C ALA A 155 6.90 -7.15 -3.68
N PRO A 156 7.65 -7.96 -2.91
CA PRO A 156 7.07 -8.89 -1.97
C PRO A 156 6.65 -8.22 -0.65
N THR A 157 5.69 -8.84 0.04
CA THR A 157 5.36 -8.52 1.43
C THR A 157 6.45 -9.05 2.36
N PHE A 158 6.82 -8.28 3.38
CA PHE A 158 7.73 -8.76 4.42
C PHE A 158 7.14 -9.93 5.21
N ARG A 159 8.01 -10.70 5.86
CA ARG A 159 7.66 -11.74 6.83
C ARG A 159 8.11 -11.30 8.22
N GLY A 160 7.54 -11.92 9.27
CA GLY A 160 7.79 -11.62 10.67
C GLY A 160 6.52 -11.32 11.44
N ALA A 161 6.53 -11.55 12.74
CA ALA A 161 5.36 -11.39 13.61
C ALA A 161 4.99 -9.90 13.77
N ASP A 162 5.99 -9.01 13.82
CA ASP A 162 5.79 -7.57 13.96
C ASP A 162 6.75 -6.77 13.04
N LEU A 163 6.61 -5.44 13.06
CA LEU A 163 7.44 -4.51 12.27
C LEU A 163 8.92 -4.51 12.68
N LYS A 164 9.26 -4.97 13.88
CA LYS A 164 10.66 -5.02 14.37
C LYS A 164 11.38 -6.25 13.84
N GLU A 165 10.63 -7.29 13.55
CA GLU A 165 11.08 -8.57 13.02
C GLU A 165 10.89 -8.67 11.50
N ALA A 166 10.53 -7.55 10.82
CA ALA A 166 10.30 -7.53 9.40
C ALA A 166 11.54 -7.93 8.60
N VAL A 167 11.45 -9.04 7.87
CA VAL A 167 12.50 -9.57 7.00
C VAL A 167 12.00 -9.70 5.56
N ALA A 168 12.92 -9.62 4.60
CA ALA A 168 12.62 -9.92 3.21
C ALA A 168 12.31 -11.42 3.06
N PRO A 169 11.25 -11.80 2.33
CA PRO A 169 11.00 -13.20 2.07
C PRO A 169 11.98 -13.74 1.02
N GLU A 170 12.50 -14.93 1.25
CA GLU A 170 13.37 -15.65 0.28
C GLU A 170 12.53 -16.57 -0.62
N LEU A 171 11.56 -15.98 -1.35
CA LEU A 171 10.65 -16.75 -2.22
C LEU A 171 11.15 -16.86 -3.66
N LEU A 172 11.94 -15.87 -4.12
CA LEU A 172 12.42 -15.77 -5.49
C LEU A 172 13.88 -16.21 -5.56
N ASP A 173 14.17 -17.26 -6.34
CA ASP A 173 15.55 -17.59 -6.73
C ASP A 173 16.02 -16.64 -7.83
N ILE A 174 16.73 -15.57 -7.41
CA ILE A 174 17.23 -14.53 -8.34
C ILE A 174 18.23 -15.12 -9.33
N ALA A 175 19.06 -16.09 -8.93
CA ALA A 175 20.04 -16.69 -9.82
C ALA A 175 19.37 -17.57 -10.89
N ALA A 176 18.33 -18.34 -10.53
CA ALA A 176 17.54 -19.11 -11.49
C ALA A 176 16.81 -18.19 -12.46
N LEU A 177 16.19 -17.10 -11.98
CA LEU A 177 15.52 -16.12 -12.82
C LEU A 177 16.50 -15.44 -13.78
N HIS A 178 17.70 -15.06 -13.31
CA HIS A 178 18.75 -14.49 -14.15
C HIS A 178 19.20 -15.46 -15.25
N ARG A 179 19.45 -16.74 -14.92
CA ARG A 179 19.81 -17.75 -15.93
C ARG A 179 18.75 -17.90 -17.03
N ALA A 180 17.47 -17.78 -16.65
CA ALA A 180 16.36 -17.95 -17.59
C ALA A 180 16.08 -16.68 -18.42
N LEU A 181 16.24 -15.47 -17.87
CA LEU A 181 15.70 -14.23 -18.42
C LEU A 181 16.73 -13.11 -18.57
N GLY A 182 17.93 -13.22 -18.02
CA GLY A 182 18.88 -12.12 -17.86
C GLY A 182 19.34 -11.41 -19.14
N SER A 183 19.19 -12.05 -20.32
CA SER A 183 19.51 -11.43 -21.61
C SER A 183 18.48 -10.39 -22.07
N GLU A 184 17.20 -10.59 -21.74
CA GLU A 184 16.10 -9.75 -22.24
C GLU A 184 15.44 -8.92 -21.14
N TYR A 185 15.66 -9.27 -19.87
CA TYR A 185 14.98 -8.68 -18.73
C TYR A 185 15.94 -8.12 -17.70
N ARG A 186 15.42 -7.20 -16.87
CA ARG A 186 16.04 -6.72 -15.62
C ARG A 186 15.08 -6.88 -14.46
N LEU A 187 15.59 -7.13 -13.28
CA LEU A 187 14.82 -7.23 -12.05
C LEU A 187 14.98 -5.95 -11.23
N ILE A 188 13.87 -5.26 -11.00
CA ILE A 188 13.78 -4.18 -10.01
C ILE A 188 13.33 -4.80 -8.69
N LEU A 189 14.15 -4.72 -7.67
CA LEU A 189 13.80 -5.17 -6.32
C LEU A 189 13.22 -3.98 -5.53
N ARG A 190 11.99 -4.14 -5.02
CA ARG A 190 11.36 -3.15 -4.15
C ARG A 190 10.88 -3.80 -2.86
N LEU A 191 11.73 -3.81 -1.85
CA LEU A 191 11.36 -4.31 -0.52
C LEU A 191 10.51 -3.26 0.22
N HIS A 192 9.72 -3.75 1.17
CA HIS A 192 8.93 -2.89 2.04
C HIS A 192 9.86 -2.04 2.94
N SER A 193 9.51 -0.78 3.18
CA SER A 193 10.30 0.17 3.97
C SER A 193 10.61 -0.28 5.41
N PHE A 194 9.86 -1.23 5.95
CA PHE A 194 10.11 -1.83 7.26
C PHE A 194 11.20 -2.90 7.25
N VAL A 195 11.54 -3.45 6.08
CA VAL A 195 12.61 -4.44 5.96
C VAL A 195 13.96 -3.75 6.14
N LYS A 196 14.68 -4.15 7.19
CA LYS A 196 16.01 -3.60 7.52
C LYS A 196 17.16 -4.42 6.96
N SER A 197 16.89 -5.70 6.65
CA SER A 197 17.88 -6.60 6.07
C SER A 197 17.81 -6.52 4.54
N ALA A 198 18.94 -6.25 3.88
CA ALA A 198 19.01 -6.37 2.43
C ALA A 198 18.72 -7.81 2.00
N MET A 199 17.97 -7.99 0.91
CA MET A 199 17.86 -9.28 0.25
C MET A 199 19.23 -9.66 -0.32
N ARG A 200 19.63 -10.93 -0.17
CA ARG A 200 20.90 -11.40 -0.71
C ARG A 200 20.83 -11.41 -2.25
N ILE A 201 21.58 -10.54 -2.88
CA ILE A 201 21.76 -10.52 -4.32
C ILE A 201 23.04 -11.29 -4.66
N PRO A 202 22.96 -12.40 -5.42
CA PRO A 202 24.12 -13.17 -5.80
C PRO A 202 25.07 -12.32 -6.69
N PRO A 203 26.40 -12.34 -6.44
CA PRO A 203 27.33 -11.51 -7.22
C PRO A 203 27.34 -11.82 -8.73
N GLU A 204 27.02 -13.05 -9.09
CA GLU A 204 26.99 -13.53 -10.49
C GLU A 204 25.86 -12.96 -11.34
N VAL A 205 24.84 -12.33 -10.74
CA VAL A 205 23.72 -11.75 -11.50
C VAL A 205 24.04 -10.37 -12.08
N GLY A 206 25.18 -9.77 -11.68
CA GLY A 206 25.70 -8.52 -12.24
C GLY A 206 24.67 -7.40 -12.26
N ASP A 207 24.44 -6.82 -13.44
CA ASP A 207 23.53 -5.70 -13.67
C ASP A 207 22.04 -6.13 -13.87
N PHE A 208 21.76 -7.42 -13.76
CA PHE A 208 20.38 -7.93 -13.86
C PHE A 208 19.48 -7.33 -12.77
N VAL A 209 19.97 -7.13 -11.56
CA VAL A 209 19.20 -6.62 -10.42
C VAL A 209 19.49 -5.15 -10.16
N VAL A 210 18.43 -4.37 -10.00
CA VAL A 210 18.45 -2.99 -9.50
C VAL A 210 17.66 -2.92 -8.22
N ASP A 211 18.28 -2.58 -7.11
CA ASP A 211 17.59 -2.39 -5.82
C ASP A 211 17.02 -0.97 -5.73
N ALA A 212 15.70 -0.87 -5.83
CA ALA A 212 14.93 0.35 -5.68
C ALA A 212 14.26 0.46 -4.30
N SER A 213 14.68 -0.34 -3.30
CA SER A 213 14.07 -0.34 -1.97
C SER A 213 14.24 0.99 -1.23
N ALA A 214 15.29 1.76 -1.56
CA ALA A 214 15.57 3.08 -0.99
C ALA A 214 14.83 4.24 -1.70
N GLU A 215 14.17 3.99 -2.85
CA GLU A 215 13.41 5.04 -3.55
C GLU A 215 12.27 5.55 -2.64
N PRO A 216 12.09 6.87 -2.52
CA PRO A 216 11.15 7.44 -1.55
C PRO A 216 9.68 7.19 -1.91
N ASP A 217 9.34 7.19 -3.20
CA ASP A 217 7.97 6.99 -3.68
C ASP A 217 7.79 5.63 -4.36
N ALA A 218 7.02 4.75 -3.69
CA ALA A 218 6.71 3.43 -4.24
C ALA A 218 5.90 3.50 -5.54
N ASN A 219 4.99 4.48 -5.68
CA ASN A 219 4.18 4.62 -6.88
C ASN A 219 5.01 5.02 -8.12
N GLU A 220 6.05 5.84 -7.93
CA GLU A 220 6.98 6.11 -9.02
C GLU A 220 7.75 4.86 -9.43
N VAL A 221 8.17 4.01 -8.47
CA VAL A 221 8.84 2.73 -8.78
C VAL A 221 7.92 1.79 -9.58
N LEU A 222 6.60 1.79 -9.30
CA LEU A 222 5.64 1.00 -10.10
C LEU A 222 5.69 1.35 -11.58
N LEU A 223 5.88 2.62 -11.92
CA LEU A 223 5.97 3.09 -13.31
C LEU A 223 7.15 2.47 -14.06
N ALA A 224 8.23 2.14 -13.36
CA ALA A 224 9.42 1.53 -13.97
C ALA A 224 9.26 0.04 -14.27
N GLY A 225 8.30 -0.67 -13.66
CA GLY A 225 8.07 -2.09 -13.86
C GLY A 225 7.16 -2.36 -15.06
N ASP A 226 7.59 -3.19 -16.02
CA ASP A 226 6.75 -3.64 -17.14
C ASP A 226 5.93 -4.88 -16.76
N ILE A 227 6.41 -5.69 -15.81
CA ILE A 227 5.74 -6.86 -15.24
C ILE A 227 5.87 -6.76 -13.71
N LEU A 228 4.77 -6.93 -12.96
CA LEU A 228 4.82 -7.04 -11.51
C LEU A 228 4.87 -8.51 -11.09
N VAL A 229 5.80 -8.83 -10.22
CA VAL A 229 5.81 -10.06 -9.42
C VAL A 229 5.66 -9.68 -7.96
N SER A 230 4.60 -10.16 -7.34
CA SER A 230 4.31 -9.88 -5.94
C SER A 230 3.80 -11.13 -5.23
N ASP A 231 3.35 -10.97 -4.00
CA ASP A 231 2.70 -12.01 -3.20
C ASP A 231 1.41 -11.45 -2.57
N TYR A 232 1.43 -11.11 -1.31
CA TYR A 232 0.27 -10.62 -0.54
C TYR A 232 0.24 -9.09 -0.38
N SER A 233 0.96 -8.36 -1.21
CA SER A 233 1.04 -6.90 -1.12
C SER A 233 -0.18 -6.23 -1.75
N SER A 234 -0.70 -5.21 -1.08
CA SER A 234 -1.77 -4.36 -1.62
C SER A 234 -1.34 -3.49 -2.81
N ILE A 235 -0.06 -3.44 -3.13
CA ILE A 235 0.49 -2.70 -4.27
C ILE A 235 -0.11 -3.14 -5.63
N ILE A 236 -0.72 -4.32 -5.66
CA ILE A 236 -1.39 -4.87 -6.84
C ILE A 236 -2.57 -4.02 -7.29
N PHE A 237 -3.25 -3.33 -6.37
CA PHE A 237 -4.34 -2.44 -6.70
C PHE A 237 -3.83 -1.24 -7.49
N GLU A 238 -2.80 -0.58 -6.99
CA GLU A 238 -2.17 0.55 -7.67
C GLU A 238 -1.57 0.14 -9.00
N TYR A 239 -0.88 -1.01 -9.05
CA TYR A 239 -0.27 -1.49 -10.28
C TYR A 239 -1.30 -1.86 -11.36
N ALA A 240 -2.50 -2.31 -10.97
CA ALA A 240 -3.58 -2.62 -11.90
C ALA A 240 -3.99 -1.43 -12.76
N LEU A 241 -3.84 -0.19 -12.23
CA LEU A 241 -4.11 1.05 -12.97
C LEU A 241 -3.18 1.26 -14.17
N LEU A 242 -2.02 0.60 -14.19
CA LEU A 242 -1.08 0.65 -15.30
C LEU A 242 -1.46 -0.29 -16.45
N ASN A 243 -2.41 -1.20 -16.21
CA ASN A 243 -2.82 -2.24 -17.17
C ASN A 243 -1.62 -3.04 -17.72
N ARG A 244 -0.70 -3.43 -16.83
CA ARG A 244 0.50 -4.24 -17.12
C ARG A 244 0.38 -5.63 -16.51
N PRO A 245 1.11 -6.65 -17.02
CA PRO A 245 1.05 -8.02 -16.50
C PRO A 245 1.43 -8.11 -15.03
N MET A 246 0.74 -9.01 -14.29
CA MET A 246 1.05 -9.36 -12.91
C MET A 246 1.10 -10.88 -12.73
N ALA A 247 2.01 -11.35 -11.88
CA ALA A 247 2.08 -12.71 -11.38
C ALA A 247 2.31 -12.72 -9.86
N PHE A 248 1.94 -13.82 -9.23
CA PHE A 248 1.97 -13.97 -7.78
C PHE A 248 2.83 -15.17 -7.40
N LEU A 249 3.96 -14.93 -6.75
CA LEU A 249 4.85 -15.96 -6.22
C LEU A 249 4.51 -16.18 -4.75
N ALA A 250 3.79 -17.25 -4.44
CA ALA A 250 3.15 -17.47 -3.15
C ALA A 250 3.26 -18.93 -2.67
N PRO A 251 4.49 -19.48 -2.48
CA PRO A 251 4.68 -20.87 -2.03
C PRO A 251 4.17 -21.12 -0.61
N ASP A 252 4.08 -20.09 0.20
CA ASP A 252 3.63 -20.15 1.59
C ASP A 252 2.15 -19.73 1.78
N LEU A 253 1.35 -19.69 0.71
CA LEU A 253 -0.03 -19.18 0.73
C LEU A 253 -0.89 -19.79 1.84
N ALA A 254 -0.88 -21.11 1.98
CA ALA A 254 -1.72 -21.77 2.98
C ALA A 254 -1.34 -21.42 4.44
N ALA A 255 -0.06 -21.15 4.70
CA ALA A 255 0.42 -20.69 5.99
C ALA A 255 0.04 -19.22 6.22
N TYR A 256 0.26 -18.37 5.23
CA TYR A 256 -0.04 -16.96 5.29
C TYR A 256 -1.54 -16.67 5.46
N GLU A 257 -2.40 -17.44 4.77
CA GLU A 257 -3.85 -17.32 4.88
C GLU A 257 -4.36 -17.69 6.29
N ARG A 258 -3.82 -18.75 6.89
CA ARG A 258 -4.14 -19.11 8.29
C ARG A 258 -3.69 -18.04 9.28
N GLU A 259 -2.53 -17.44 9.05
CA GLU A 259 -1.95 -16.46 9.95
C GLU A 259 -2.64 -15.09 9.83
N ARG A 260 -2.82 -14.58 8.61
CA ARG A 260 -3.24 -13.19 8.35
C ARG A 260 -4.67 -13.05 7.85
N GLY A 261 -5.14 -14.02 7.07
CA GLY A 261 -6.45 -14.01 6.42
C GLY A 261 -6.60 -12.94 5.33
N PHE A 262 -7.53 -13.20 4.42
CA PHE A 262 -7.90 -12.28 3.34
C PHE A 262 -9.38 -11.95 3.41
N PHE A 263 -9.78 -10.85 2.77
CA PHE A 263 -11.18 -10.48 2.60
C PHE A 263 -11.84 -11.17 1.39
N PHE A 264 -11.06 -11.80 0.52
CA PHE A 264 -11.54 -12.55 -0.64
C PHE A 264 -10.67 -13.79 -0.88
N ASP A 265 -11.15 -14.73 -1.70
CA ASP A 265 -10.37 -15.90 -2.11
C ASP A 265 -9.15 -15.45 -2.91
N TYR A 266 -7.96 -15.74 -2.39
CA TYR A 266 -6.71 -15.28 -2.98
C TYR A 266 -6.49 -15.81 -4.40
N ARG A 267 -6.68 -17.12 -4.63
CA ARG A 267 -6.34 -17.77 -5.91
C ARG A 267 -7.22 -17.28 -7.06
N THR A 268 -8.47 -16.96 -6.79
CA THR A 268 -9.43 -16.50 -7.79
C THR A 268 -9.50 -14.97 -7.89
N GLY A 269 -9.22 -14.27 -6.80
CA GLY A 269 -9.38 -12.82 -6.70
C GLY A 269 -8.21 -11.99 -7.21
N VAL A 270 -6.98 -12.53 -7.27
CA VAL A 270 -5.84 -11.78 -7.79
C VAL A 270 -5.81 -11.73 -9.31
N PRO A 271 -5.31 -10.63 -9.93
CA PRO A 271 -5.41 -10.39 -11.38
C PRO A 271 -4.29 -11.05 -12.21
N GLY A 272 -3.78 -12.19 -11.78
CA GLY A 272 -2.73 -12.93 -12.48
C GLY A 272 -2.59 -14.36 -11.98
N PRO A 273 -1.68 -15.17 -12.56
CA PRO A 273 -1.44 -16.53 -12.11
C PRO A 273 -0.74 -16.55 -10.75
N VAL A 274 -1.12 -17.52 -9.92
CA VAL A 274 -0.47 -17.83 -8.64
C VAL A 274 0.47 -19.00 -8.83
N MET A 275 1.73 -18.83 -8.45
CA MET A 275 2.82 -19.79 -8.66
C MET A 275 3.55 -20.03 -7.34
N GLU A 276 4.19 -21.17 -7.24
CA GLU A 276 4.93 -21.57 -6.03
C GLU A 276 6.45 -21.64 -6.28
N GLU A 277 6.88 -21.62 -7.58
CA GLU A 277 8.27 -21.79 -7.97
C GLU A 277 8.75 -20.72 -8.96
N THR A 278 10.02 -20.33 -8.85
CA THR A 278 10.66 -19.36 -9.75
C THR A 278 10.68 -19.84 -11.20
N GLU A 279 10.84 -21.15 -11.44
CA GLU A 279 10.83 -21.74 -12.78
C GLU A 279 9.48 -21.64 -13.48
N GLN A 280 8.38 -21.73 -12.72
CA GLN A 280 7.02 -21.51 -13.25
C GLN A 280 6.87 -20.06 -13.68
N LEU A 281 7.34 -19.12 -12.85
CA LEU A 281 7.35 -17.70 -13.16
C LEU A 281 8.17 -17.38 -14.40
N ALA A 282 9.39 -17.93 -14.51
CA ALA A 282 10.25 -17.73 -15.68
C ALA A 282 9.58 -18.20 -16.97
N ARG A 283 9.00 -19.41 -16.96
CA ARG A 283 8.26 -19.95 -18.13
C ARG A 283 7.06 -19.09 -18.51
N TRP A 284 6.30 -18.58 -17.54
CA TRP A 284 5.16 -17.70 -17.79
C TRP A 284 5.59 -16.38 -18.43
N ILE A 285 6.70 -15.79 -17.97
CA ILE A 285 7.26 -14.54 -18.52
C ILE A 285 7.73 -14.78 -19.96
N GLN A 286 8.45 -15.89 -20.22
CA GLN A 286 8.92 -16.26 -21.57
C GLN A 286 7.78 -16.51 -22.55
N ALA A 287 6.68 -17.11 -22.10
CA ALA A 287 5.52 -17.39 -22.94
C ALA A 287 4.81 -16.11 -23.39
N LYS A 288 4.96 -14.99 -22.69
CA LYS A 288 4.34 -13.67 -22.98
C LYS A 288 2.81 -13.73 -23.19
N GLN A 289 2.14 -14.76 -22.63
CA GLN A 289 0.69 -14.95 -22.71
C GLN A 289 0.01 -14.27 -21.51
N PHE A 290 -0.04 -12.95 -21.54
CA PHE A 290 -0.53 -12.13 -20.43
C PHE A 290 -2.02 -11.82 -20.58
N ASP A 291 -2.82 -12.13 -19.55
CA ASP A 291 -4.24 -11.80 -19.49
C ASP A 291 -4.47 -10.38 -18.96
N LEU A 292 -4.31 -9.39 -19.85
CA LEU A 292 -4.56 -7.98 -19.50
C LEU A 292 -6.05 -7.69 -19.32
N GLN A 293 -6.95 -8.54 -19.81
CA GLN A 293 -8.39 -8.37 -19.60
C GLN A 293 -8.72 -8.60 -18.10
N ARG A 294 -8.11 -9.62 -17.49
CA ARG A 294 -8.24 -9.88 -16.05
C ARG A 294 -7.69 -8.72 -15.20
N VAL A 295 -6.57 -8.11 -15.62
CA VAL A 295 -6.01 -6.93 -14.94
C VAL A 295 -6.97 -5.74 -15.03
N ARG A 296 -7.52 -5.46 -16.22
CA ARG A 296 -8.50 -4.37 -16.40
C ARG A 296 -9.77 -4.60 -15.58
N ALA A 297 -10.29 -5.82 -15.58
CA ALA A 297 -11.48 -6.17 -14.80
C ALA A 297 -11.24 -5.96 -13.28
N PHE A 298 -10.05 -6.35 -12.80
CA PHE A 298 -9.65 -6.13 -11.41
C PHE A 298 -9.55 -4.65 -11.07
N ALA A 299 -8.93 -3.82 -11.92
CA ALA A 299 -8.88 -2.38 -11.73
C ALA A 299 -10.28 -1.76 -11.70
N ALA A 300 -11.15 -2.11 -12.66
CA ALA A 300 -12.53 -1.61 -12.73
C ALA A 300 -13.39 -2.03 -11.52
N ALA A 301 -13.13 -3.20 -10.94
CA ALA A 301 -13.80 -3.62 -9.71
C ALA A 301 -13.27 -2.91 -8.45
N SER A 302 -11.99 -2.50 -8.48
CA SER A 302 -11.28 -1.93 -7.32
C SER A 302 -11.35 -0.42 -7.21
N PHE A 303 -11.69 0.29 -8.30
CA PHE A 303 -11.73 1.75 -8.35
C PHE A 303 -13.01 2.25 -9.01
N ASP A 304 -13.72 3.15 -8.34
CA ASP A 304 -14.89 3.84 -8.92
C ASP A 304 -14.47 5.09 -9.71
N VAL A 305 -13.33 5.68 -9.40
CA VAL A 305 -12.83 6.91 -10.03
C VAL A 305 -11.38 6.72 -10.46
N MET A 306 -11.11 6.83 -11.77
CA MET A 306 -9.79 6.61 -12.39
C MET A 306 -9.49 7.70 -13.44
N ASP A 307 -9.73 8.98 -13.11
CA ASP A 307 -9.59 10.11 -14.04
C ASP A 307 -8.32 10.98 -13.82
N GLY A 308 -7.48 10.61 -12.82
CA GLY A 308 -6.25 11.33 -12.49
C GLY A 308 -6.46 12.70 -11.83
N ARG A 309 -7.66 12.97 -11.30
CA ARG A 309 -8.03 14.25 -10.67
C ARG A 309 -8.45 14.12 -9.21
N ALA A 310 -8.11 13.02 -8.55
CA ALA A 310 -8.47 12.79 -7.16
C ALA A 310 -7.83 13.83 -6.21
N THR A 311 -6.58 14.23 -6.47
CA THR A 311 -5.92 15.30 -5.70
C THR A 311 -6.63 16.63 -5.85
N GLU A 312 -7.03 16.98 -7.06
CA GLU A 312 -7.76 18.22 -7.32
C GLU A 312 -9.09 18.26 -6.56
N ARG A 313 -9.89 17.19 -6.64
CA ARG A 313 -11.14 17.07 -5.87
C ARG A 313 -10.90 17.14 -4.37
N PHE A 314 -9.91 16.42 -3.86
CA PHE A 314 -9.58 16.45 -2.44
C PHE A 314 -9.21 17.87 -1.98
N VAL A 315 -8.43 18.59 -2.76
CA VAL A 315 -8.06 19.99 -2.43
C VAL A 315 -9.26 20.92 -2.47
N SER A 316 -10.08 20.87 -3.54
CA SER A 316 -11.21 21.79 -3.72
C SER A 316 -12.36 21.54 -2.75
N ASP A 317 -12.65 20.27 -2.47
CA ASP A 317 -13.88 19.89 -1.79
C ASP A 317 -13.68 19.49 -0.33
N VAL A 318 -12.43 19.19 0.06
CA VAL A 318 -12.08 18.81 1.44
C VAL A 318 -11.10 19.80 2.08
N ALA A 319 -9.92 19.97 1.48
CA ALA A 319 -8.84 20.70 2.15
C ALA A 319 -9.16 22.21 2.26
N LEU A 320 -9.53 22.87 1.18
CA LEU A 320 -9.85 24.30 1.18
C LEU A 320 -11.07 24.63 2.06
N PRO A 321 -12.20 23.91 1.96
CA PRO A 321 -13.33 24.14 2.89
C PRO A 321 -12.92 23.95 4.37
N ALA A 322 -12.24 22.86 4.72
CA ALA A 322 -11.78 22.61 6.09
C ALA A 322 -10.89 23.74 6.63
N LEU A 323 -9.94 24.23 5.84
CA LEU A 323 -9.06 25.34 6.22
C LEU A 323 -9.81 26.67 6.42
N ARG A 324 -10.93 26.89 5.71
CA ARG A 324 -11.82 28.05 5.85
C ARG A 324 -12.81 27.90 7.01
N GLY A 325 -12.93 26.69 7.58
CA GLY A 325 -13.95 26.39 8.59
C GLY A 325 -15.33 26.14 7.99
N GLU A 326 -15.39 25.83 6.69
CA GLU A 326 -16.58 25.45 5.95
C GLU A 326 -16.77 23.92 6.00
N PRO A 327 -18.02 23.41 5.83
CA PRO A 327 -18.25 21.97 5.66
C PRO A 327 -17.52 21.41 4.43
N ILE A 328 -17.01 20.19 4.54
CA ILE A 328 -16.47 19.45 3.39
C ILE A 328 -17.63 19.14 2.42
N ARG A 329 -17.28 19.07 1.14
CA ARG A 329 -18.26 18.81 0.06
C ARG A 329 -17.99 17.40 -0.47
N ILE A 330 -18.89 16.45 -0.19
CA ILE A 330 -18.76 15.10 -0.72
C ILE A 330 -19.41 15.06 -2.11
N PRO A 331 -18.63 14.78 -3.18
CA PRO A 331 -19.21 14.64 -4.52
C PRO A 331 -20.28 13.53 -4.54
N PRO A 332 -21.26 13.58 -5.46
CA PRO A 332 -22.14 12.45 -5.67
C PRO A 332 -21.31 11.21 -6.06
N ALA A 333 -21.79 10.02 -5.68
CA ALA A 333 -21.13 8.77 -6.05
C ALA A 333 -20.96 8.71 -7.58
N ALA A 334 -19.77 8.34 -8.04
CA ALA A 334 -19.52 8.18 -9.47
C ALA A 334 -20.45 7.08 -10.01
N THR A 335 -21.22 7.39 -11.03
CA THR A 335 -22.00 6.38 -11.74
C THR A 335 -21.00 5.51 -12.50
N ARG A 336 -20.93 4.21 -12.19
CA ARG A 336 -20.12 3.26 -12.97
C ARG A 336 -20.61 3.28 -14.41
N GLN A 337 -19.77 3.71 -15.35
CA GLN A 337 -20.02 3.63 -16.79
C GLN A 337 -19.68 2.24 -17.32
#